data_56daf7bd0804908949b3cbc30280d24a
#
_entry.id   56daf7bd0804908949b3cbc30280d24a
#
_cell.length_a   1.000
_cell.length_b   1.000
_cell.length_c   1.000
_cell.angle_alpha   90.00
_cell.angle_beta   90.00
_cell.angle_gamma   90.00
#
_symmetry.space_group_name_H-M   'P 1'
#
loop_
_entity.id
_entity.type
_entity.pdbx_description
1 polymer ?
#
loop_
_entity_poly.entity_id
_entity_poly.type
_entity_poly.pdbx_seq_one_letter_code
_entity_poly.pdbx_strand_id
1 'polypeptide(L)'
;MSRISNLSLSHNQLRLAAFCMFILSISGCATSKSVQTAPPFPVHREPVLREKEIERNRFTVAQGEDVIGRPAVVRIEKDDTLPDIARHFSLGIKEISAANPKVDVWVPEAGERVVLPLSFILPDAPRKGIVVNLASMRLFQYKEDGTSLSVTTYPVGIGTDERPTPTGRMHVVRKAARPTWHVPSSIAADHRKKGDILPKTVPPGPENPLGEYALYLNKGSYLIHGTNKPASIGLTATNGCLRLYPENIKALFDDTPVKTPVLIVDQPYLVGQRNGVLYLEAHGPADESGALESEKLHKKLRAIEKQAARAIDWKKVKEVQAEARGIPVPIFESGRGTEMEAAKPVEVEHPETLYGKPEIPALKLHAWYVLAADVRDRIEARRLAAIINHQGPQIPARVFEKSESYRVIAGPFNDGGEAKEAAKRLKIDLEIDGIVIEPDKNG
;
A
#
# COMPACT_ATOMS: atom_id res chain seq x y z
N MET A 1 55.87 9.99 16.56
CA MET A 1 56.86 10.01 15.47
C MET A 1 56.08 10.40 14.23
N SER A 2 56.02 11.73 13.88
CA SER A 2 56.94 12.48 13.01
C SER A 2 56.78 12.06 11.55
N ARG A 3 56.40 12.91 10.60
CA ARG A 3 56.59 14.36 10.22
C ARG A 3 55.58 14.65 9.07
N ILE A 4 54.85 15.68 9.00
CA ILE A 4 54.98 17.10 8.58
C ILE A 4 56.02 17.34 7.45
N SER A 5 55.56 17.91 6.33
CA SER A 5 56.17 18.98 5.51
C SER A 5 55.21 19.26 4.32
N ASN A 6 54.56 20.36 4.26
CA ASN A 6 54.78 21.78 3.93
C ASN A 6 55.62 22.04 2.66
N LEU A 7 55.10 22.97 1.87
CA LEU A 7 55.65 24.04 0.99
C LEU A 7 55.01 24.01 -0.39
N SER A 8 54.72 25.09 -1.08
CA SER A 8 54.67 26.55 -0.83
C SER A 8 54.12 27.23 -2.09
N LEU A 9 53.56 28.39 -1.89
CA LEU A 9 53.13 29.36 -2.94
C LEU A 9 54.30 29.86 -3.77
N SER A 10 54.00 30.24 -5.08
CA SER A 10 54.74 31.35 -5.70
C SER A 10 53.81 32.20 -6.60
N HIS A 11 53.86 33.49 -6.31
CA HIS A 11 53.33 34.62 -7.07
C HIS A 11 54.20 34.93 -8.30
N ASN A 12 53.57 35.51 -9.34
CA ASN A 12 54.07 36.68 -10.11
C ASN A 12 53.00 37.14 -11.11
N GLN A 13 52.43 38.17 -10.86
CA GLN A 13 52.42 39.62 -11.13
C GLN A 13 52.63 40.03 -12.62
N LEU A 14 51.64 40.77 -13.07
CA LEU A 14 51.57 41.99 -13.91
C LEU A 14 52.56 42.15 -15.07
N ARG A 15 52.01 42.43 -16.27
CA ARG A 15 52.40 43.60 -17.09
C ARG A 15 51.30 44.11 -17.99
N LEU A 16 50.96 45.37 -17.82
CA LEU A 16 50.16 46.29 -18.60
C LEU A 16 50.93 46.72 -19.85
N ALA A 17 50.28 46.79 -21.03
CA ALA A 17 50.67 47.72 -22.08
C ALA A 17 49.47 48.03 -22.96
N ALA A 18 49.12 49.29 -22.98
CA ALA A 18 48.15 49.91 -23.89
C ALA A 18 48.77 50.12 -25.28
N PHE A 19 48.00 49.96 -26.36
CA PHE A 19 48.25 50.67 -27.62
C PHE A 19 46.95 51.02 -28.33
N CYS A 20 46.96 52.25 -28.88
CA CYS A 20 45.83 53.03 -29.39
C CYS A 20 45.27 52.56 -30.74
N MET A 21 43.99 52.87 -30.89
CA MET A 21 43.24 53.40 -32.02
C MET A 21 43.69 53.08 -33.46
N PHE A 22 42.82 52.43 -34.23
CA PHE A 22 42.55 52.87 -35.58
C PHE A 22 41.06 52.59 -35.92
N ILE A 23 40.34 53.68 -36.22
CA ILE A 23 38.95 53.68 -36.68
C ILE A 23 38.96 53.42 -38.19
N LEU A 24 38.27 52.38 -38.64
CA LEU A 24 37.87 52.25 -40.03
C LEU A 24 36.39 51.79 -40.06
N SER A 25 35.57 52.71 -40.45
CA SER A 25 34.14 52.55 -40.72
C SER A 25 33.95 51.68 -41.94
N ILE A 26 33.42 50.49 -41.80
CA ILE A 26 32.83 49.74 -42.90
C ILE A 26 31.38 49.46 -42.54
N SER A 27 30.47 50.20 -43.20
CA SER A 27 29.03 49.95 -43.16
C SER A 27 28.74 48.69 -43.95
N GLY A 28 28.61 47.57 -43.23
CA GLY A 28 28.10 46.32 -43.77
C GLY A 28 26.71 46.05 -43.20
N CYS A 29 25.67 46.17 -44.03
CA CYS A 29 24.34 45.66 -43.70
C CYS A 29 24.41 44.16 -43.47
N ALA A 30 24.51 43.76 -42.22
CA ALA A 30 24.28 42.38 -41.80
C ALA A 30 22.77 42.19 -41.60
N THR A 31 22.09 41.61 -42.57
CA THR A 31 20.76 41.01 -42.38
C THR A 31 20.90 39.85 -41.39
N SER A 32 20.60 40.09 -40.14
CA SER A 32 20.44 39.04 -39.17
C SER A 32 19.19 38.20 -39.55
N LYS A 33 19.45 37.04 -40.18
CA LYS A 33 18.41 35.99 -40.22
C LYS A 33 18.15 35.57 -38.77
N SER A 34 17.02 36.01 -38.24
CA SER A 34 16.49 35.44 -37.03
C SER A 34 16.29 33.94 -37.28
N VAL A 35 17.10 33.12 -36.64
CA VAL A 35 16.79 31.69 -36.51
C VAL A 35 15.51 31.62 -35.71
N GLN A 36 14.38 31.47 -36.38
CA GLN A 36 13.15 31.05 -35.74
C GLN A 36 13.41 29.67 -35.15
N THR A 37 13.71 29.61 -33.85
CA THR A 37 13.63 28.37 -33.11
C THR A 37 12.19 27.90 -33.25
N ALA A 38 11.99 26.76 -33.89
CA ALA A 38 10.69 26.11 -33.94
C ALA A 38 10.14 26.05 -32.51
N PRO A 39 8.85 26.33 -32.31
CA PRO A 39 8.26 26.23 -30.99
C PRO A 39 8.55 24.84 -30.47
N PRO A 40 8.90 24.69 -29.17
CA PRO A 40 9.10 23.38 -28.58
C PRO A 40 7.83 22.57 -28.85
N PHE A 41 8.01 21.37 -29.41
CA PHE A 41 6.88 20.45 -29.64
C PHE A 41 5.99 20.47 -28.39
N PRO A 42 4.67 20.57 -28.56
CA PRO A 42 3.79 20.52 -27.41
C PRO A 42 4.08 19.21 -26.67
N VAL A 43 4.61 19.32 -25.47
CA VAL A 43 4.74 18.20 -24.57
C VAL A 43 3.29 17.82 -24.27
N HIS A 44 2.77 16.78 -24.92
CA HIS A 44 1.50 16.18 -24.57
C HIS A 44 1.63 15.67 -23.14
N ARG A 45 1.31 16.52 -22.17
CA ARG A 45 1.09 16.05 -20.80
C ARG A 45 -0.24 15.32 -20.85
N GLU A 46 -0.22 14.04 -20.51
CA GLU A 46 -1.46 13.31 -20.29
C GLU A 46 -2.30 14.09 -19.28
N PRO A 47 -3.63 14.16 -19.48
CA PRO A 47 -4.49 14.86 -18.53
C PRO A 47 -4.40 14.20 -17.16
N VAL A 48 -4.31 15.02 -16.11
CA VAL A 48 -4.43 14.55 -14.74
C VAL A 48 -5.92 14.25 -14.50
N LEU A 49 -6.22 13.01 -14.13
CA LEU A 49 -7.60 12.57 -13.90
C LEU A 49 -8.03 12.88 -12.48
N ARG A 50 -9.32 13.17 -12.28
CA ARG A 50 -9.90 13.21 -10.95
C ARG A 50 -10.13 11.79 -10.45
N GLU A 51 -10.09 11.61 -9.14
CA GLU A 51 -10.28 10.31 -8.47
C GLU A 51 -11.52 9.53 -8.96
N LYS A 52 -12.63 10.21 -9.21
CA LYS A 52 -13.89 9.63 -9.70
C LYS A 52 -13.83 9.13 -11.15
N GLU A 53 -12.78 9.47 -11.89
CA GLU A 53 -12.58 9.10 -13.29
C GLU A 53 -11.74 7.83 -13.44
N ILE A 54 -11.28 7.25 -12.32
CA ILE A 54 -10.55 5.99 -12.30
C ILE A 54 -11.38 4.89 -11.64
N GLU A 55 -11.26 3.67 -12.18
CA GLU A 55 -11.79 2.47 -11.52
C GLU A 55 -10.84 2.05 -10.40
N ARG A 56 -11.35 1.91 -9.17
CA ARG A 56 -10.53 1.53 -8.00
C ARG A 56 -10.67 0.08 -7.61
N ASN A 57 -11.90 -0.39 -7.49
CA ASN A 57 -12.18 -1.73 -6.99
C ASN A 57 -13.36 -2.44 -7.67
N ARG A 58 -14.09 -1.79 -8.57
CA ARG A 58 -15.18 -2.39 -9.33
C ARG A 58 -14.92 -2.29 -10.82
N PHE A 59 -14.96 -3.43 -11.50
CA PHE A 59 -14.56 -3.55 -12.91
C PHE A 59 -15.57 -4.40 -13.67
N THR A 60 -15.74 -4.10 -14.96
CA THR A 60 -16.40 -4.99 -15.91
C THR A 60 -15.35 -5.89 -16.55
N VAL A 61 -15.60 -7.18 -16.60
CA VAL A 61 -14.70 -8.17 -17.21
C VAL A 61 -15.14 -8.43 -18.63
N ALA A 62 -14.35 -8.02 -19.60
CA ALA A 62 -14.63 -8.31 -21.00
C ALA A 62 -14.45 -9.80 -21.31
N GLN A 63 -15.21 -10.31 -22.25
CA GLN A 63 -15.17 -11.73 -22.63
C GLN A 63 -13.76 -12.11 -23.13
N GLY A 64 -13.19 -13.16 -22.56
CA GLY A 64 -11.86 -13.65 -22.94
C GLY A 64 -10.69 -12.83 -22.38
N GLU A 65 -10.96 -11.83 -21.54
CA GLU A 65 -9.92 -11.04 -20.89
C GLU A 65 -9.70 -11.44 -19.42
N ASP A 66 -8.45 -11.35 -18.99
CA ASP A 66 -8.02 -11.72 -17.64
C ASP A 66 -7.49 -10.52 -16.86
N VAL A 67 -7.13 -9.42 -17.54
CA VAL A 67 -6.55 -8.23 -16.91
C VAL A 67 -7.60 -7.15 -16.79
N ILE A 68 -7.79 -6.65 -15.57
CA ILE A 68 -8.75 -5.58 -15.25
C ILE A 68 -8.02 -4.35 -14.72
N GLY A 69 -8.68 -3.20 -14.80
CA GLY A 69 -8.18 -1.94 -14.28
C GLY A 69 -6.97 -1.37 -15.02
N ARG A 70 -6.40 -0.32 -14.47
CA ARG A 70 -5.23 0.40 -14.99
C ARG A 70 -4.42 0.96 -13.84
N PRO A 71 -3.08 0.87 -13.83
CA PRO A 71 -2.28 1.49 -12.80
C PRO A 71 -2.42 3.03 -12.86
N ALA A 72 -2.32 3.66 -11.70
CA ALA A 72 -2.35 5.12 -11.59
C ALA A 72 -1.15 5.62 -10.77
N VAL A 73 -0.97 6.93 -10.72
CA VAL A 73 0.04 7.59 -9.89
C VAL A 73 -0.61 8.78 -9.20
N VAL A 74 -0.35 8.91 -7.91
CA VAL A 74 -0.72 10.06 -7.10
C VAL A 74 0.55 10.70 -6.52
N ARG A 75 0.51 12.00 -6.21
CA ARG A 75 1.59 12.69 -5.49
C ARG A 75 1.26 12.75 -4.02
N ILE A 76 2.26 12.44 -3.19
CA ILE A 76 2.16 12.52 -1.74
C ILE A 76 2.00 13.98 -1.32
N GLU A 77 1.06 14.25 -0.42
CA GLU A 77 0.95 15.50 0.29
C GLU A 77 1.61 15.42 1.67
N LYS A 78 1.73 16.58 2.31
CA LYS A 78 2.36 16.66 3.63
C LYS A 78 1.55 15.84 4.65
N ASP A 79 2.28 15.06 5.46
CA ASP A 79 1.74 14.22 6.53
C ASP A 79 0.82 13.08 6.06
N ASP A 80 0.93 12.67 4.78
CA ASP A 80 0.38 11.42 4.30
C ASP A 80 1.27 10.25 4.71
N THR A 81 0.64 9.08 4.75
CA THR A 81 1.31 7.78 4.84
C THR A 81 0.87 6.87 3.69
N LEU A 82 1.67 5.86 3.34
CA LEU A 82 1.19 4.86 2.35
C LEU A 82 -0.05 4.11 2.84
N PRO A 83 -0.25 3.77 4.13
CA PRO A 83 -1.52 3.23 4.63
C PRO A 83 -2.74 4.12 4.36
N ASP A 84 -2.62 5.46 4.47
CA ASP A 84 -3.72 6.38 4.17
C ASP A 84 -4.10 6.31 2.68
N ILE A 85 -3.10 6.44 1.81
CA ILE A 85 -3.27 6.31 0.36
C ILE A 85 -3.83 4.94 -0.01
N ALA A 86 -3.27 3.87 0.56
CA ALA A 86 -3.72 2.50 0.29
C ALA A 86 -5.21 2.32 0.63
N ARG A 87 -5.63 2.71 1.83
CA ARG A 87 -7.02 2.59 2.26
C ARG A 87 -7.96 3.38 1.36
N HIS A 88 -7.60 4.64 1.04
CA HIS A 88 -8.41 5.50 0.18
C HIS A 88 -8.65 4.87 -1.20
N PHE A 89 -7.62 4.26 -1.79
CA PHE A 89 -7.71 3.62 -3.11
C PHE A 89 -8.04 2.12 -3.06
N SER A 90 -8.52 1.58 -1.93
CA SER A 90 -8.86 0.16 -1.77
C SER A 90 -7.69 -0.78 -2.10
N LEU A 91 -6.51 -0.43 -1.63
CA LEU A 91 -5.26 -1.20 -1.72
C LEU A 91 -4.81 -1.69 -0.33
N GLY A 92 -4.05 -2.76 -0.28
CA GLY A 92 -3.39 -3.24 0.93
C GLY A 92 -2.01 -2.59 1.13
N ILE A 93 -1.52 -2.55 2.37
CA ILE A 93 -0.21 -1.95 2.67
C ILE A 93 0.92 -2.65 1.91
N LYS A 94 0.96 -3.98 1.92
CA LYS A 94 1.99 -4.75 1.19
C LYS A 94 1.92 -4.50 -0.32
N GLU A 95 0.71 -4.36 -0.85
CA GLU A 95 0.45 -4.14 -2.26
C GLU A 95 1.01 -2.79 -2.73
N ILE A 96 0.67 -1.68 -2.03
CA ILE A 96 1.20 -0.37 -2.37
C ILE A 96 2.70 -0.26 -2.10
N SER A 97 3.22 -0.89 -1.04
CA SER A 97 4.65 -0.87 -0.71
C SER A 97 5.48 -1.66 -1.73
N ALA A 98 5.00 -2.83 -2.19
CA ALA A 98 5.66 -3.61 -3.23
C ALA A 98 5.72 -2.86 -4.56
N ALA A 99 4.66 -2.13 -4.91
CA ALA A 99 4.63 -1.26 -6.09
C ALA A 99 5.61 -0.08 -5.98
N ASN A 100 5.98 0.34 -4.75
CA ASN A 100 6.79 1.52 -4.45
C ASN A 100 7.95 1.20 -3.48
N PRO A 101 8.91 0.33 -3.84
CA PRO A 101 9.90 -0.20 -2.90
C PRO A 101 10.91 0.83 -2.36
N LYS A 102 10.93 2.04 -2.93
CA LYS A 102 11.83 3.13 -2.50
C LYS A 102 11.13 4.18 -1.63
N VAL A 103 9.80 4.13 -1.52
CA VAL A 103 9.01 5.09 -0.76
C VAL A 103 8.90 4.64 0.70
N ASP A 104 9.16 5.53 1.63
CA ASP A 104 8.95 5.23 3.06
C ASP A 104 7.45 5.05 3.35
N VAL A 105 7.10 3.97 4.04
CA VAL A 105 5.70 3.60 4.29
C VAL A 105 4.99 4.60 5.19
N TRP A 106 5.71 5.15 6.19
CA TRP A 106 5.13 5.95 7.26
C TRP A 106 5.46 7.44 7.16
N VAL A 107 6.56 7.79 6.47
CA VAL A 107 7.05 9.17 6.35
C VAL A 107 7.52 9.43 4.91
N PRO A 108 6.66 9.21 3.89
CA PRO A 108 7.05 9.52 2.52
C PRO A 108 7.32 11.02 2.34
N GLU A 109 8.11 11.38 1.34
CA GLU A 109 8.42 12.78 1.04
C GLU A 109 7.25 13.44 0.30
N ALA A 110 6.86 14.66 0.73
CA ALA A 110 5.84 15.44 0.03
C ALA A 110 6.28 15.76 -1.41
N GLY A 111 5.38 15.55 -2.37
CA GLY A 111 5.63 15.68 -3.82
C GLY A 111 6.14 14.40 -4.47
N GLU A 112 6.53 13.38 -3.71
CA GLU A 112 6.94 12.08 -4.24
C GLU A 112 5.79 11.40 -5.00
N ARG A 113 6.13 10.70 -6.08
CA ARG A 113 5.15 10.00 -6.93
C ARG A 113 4.98 8.57 -6.43
N VAL A 114 3.74 8.21 -6.11
CA VAL A 114 3.37 6.87 -5.66
C VAL A 114 2.53 6.17 -6.71
N VAL A 115 2.98 5.01 -7.16
CA VAL A 115 2.24 4.13 -8.07
C VAL A 115 1.11 3.45 -7.29
N LEU A 116 -0.10 3.59 -7.79
CA LEU A 116 -1.30 2.89 -7.33
C LEU A 116 -1.48 1.65 -8.22
N PRO A 117 -1.27 0.43 -7.72
CA PRO A 117 -1.40 -0.81 -8.50
C PRO A 117 -2.89 -1.19 -8.69
N LEU A 118 -3.65 -0.33 -9.40
CA LEU A 118 -5.08 -0.50 -9.66
C LEU A 118 -5.37 -1.34 -10.91
N SER A 119 -4.43 -2.19 -11.30
CA SER A 119 -4.58 -3.19 -12.37
C SER A 119 -4.26 -4.56 -11.82
N PHE A 120 -5.07 -5.56 -12.18
CA PHE A 120 -4.98 -6.91 -11.61
C PHE A 120 -5.17 -7.97 -12.69
N ILE A 121 -4.43 -9.08 -12.59
CA ILE A 121 -4.75 -10.30 -13.32
C ILE A 121 -5.69 -11.14 -12.45
N LEU A 122 -6.84 -11.52 -13.02
CA LEU A 122 -7.79 -12.37 -12.32
C LEU A 122 -7.16 -13.74 -12.00
N PRO A 123 -7.39 -14.29 -10.79
CA PRO A 123 -6.90 -15.61 -10.43
C PRO A 123 -7.32 -16.71 -11.43
N ASP A 124 -6.43 -17.69 -11.63
CA ASP A 124 -6.71 -18.90 -12.42
C ASP A 124 -7.70 -19.80 -11.63
N ALA A 125 -8.96 -19.42 -11.67
CA ALA A 125 -10.05 -19.98 -10.88
C ALA A 125 -11.40 -19.71 -11.54
N PRO A 126 -12.47 -20.48 -11.20
CA PRO A 126 -13.83 -20.17 -11.66
C PRO A 126 -14.27 -18.76 -11.24
N ARG A 127 -14.73 -17.94 -12.18
CA ARG A 127 -15.19 -16.56 -11.96
C ARG A 127 -16.60 -16.55 -11.38
N LYS A 128 -16.77 -17.09 -10.18
CA LYS A 128 -18.07 -17.25 -9.52
C LYS A 128 -17.96 -17.08 -8.00
N GLY A 129 -18.88 -16.32 -7.42
CA GLY A 129 -18.90 -16.06 -5.98
C GLY A 129 -17.67 -15.29 -5.54
N ILE A 130 -16.95 -15.80 -4.55
CA ILE A 130 -15.76 -15.17 -3.99
C ILE A 130 -14.53 -16.02 -4.28
N VAL A 131 -13.49 -15.42 -4.84
CA VAL A 131 -12.15 -16.01 -4.97
C VAL A 131 -11.17 -15.16 -4.20
N VAL A 132 -10.35 -15.77 -3.37
CA VAL A 132 -9.28 -15.07 -2.63
C VAL A 132 -7.94 -15.63 -3.07
N ASN A 133 -7.03 -14.78 -3.53
CA ASN A 133 -5.65 -15.16 -3.76
C ASN A 133 -4.78 -14.69 -2.60
N LEU A 134 -4.20 -15.63 -1.87
CA LEU A 134 -3.40 -15.33 -0.67
C LEU A 134 -2.10 -14.61 -1.02
N ALA A 135 -1.43 -15.01 -2.10
CA ALA A 135 -0.18 -14.39 -2.53
C ALA A 135 -0.34 -12.89 -2.83
N SER A 136 -1.45 -12.49 -3.48
CA SER A 136 -1.76 -11.08 -3.74
C SER A 136 -2.48 -10.40 -2.57
N MET A 137 -2.87 -11.12 -1.51
CA MET A 137 -3.70 -10.62 -0.41
C MET A 137 -4.95 -9.89 -0.91
N ARG A 138 -5.63 -10.45 -1.92
CA ARG A 138 -6.78 -9.82 -2.57
C ARG A 138 -7.94 -10.78 -2.75
N LEU A 139 -9.13 -10.29 -2.47
CA LEU A 139 -10.42 -10.95 -2.67
C LEU A 139 -11.07 -10.39 -3.93
N PHE A 140 -11.65 -11.30 -4.74
CA PHE A 140 -12.40 -11.00 -5.95
C PHE A 140 -13.82 -11.54 -5.79
N GLN A 141 -14.81 -10.66 -5.79
CA GLN A 141 -16.23 -11.01 -5.77
C GLN A 141 -16.80 -10.87 -7.16
N TYR A 142 -17.21 -11.99 -7.75
CA TYR A 142 -17.79 -12.05 -9.08
C TYR A 142 -19.31 -11.97 -9.03
N LYS A 143 -19.89 -11.16 -9.93
CA LYS A 143 -21.32 -11.01 -10.09
C LYS A 143 -21.69 -11.04 -11.58
N GLU A 144 -22.54 -11.98 -11.95
CA GLU A 144 -23.12 -12.05 -13.30
C GLU A 144 -24.36 -11.14 -13.34
N ASP A 145 -24.46 -10.32 -14.37
CA ASP A 145 -25.61 -9.48 -14.67
C ASP A 145 -25.96 -9.65 -16.17
N GLY A 146 -26.87 -10.57 -16.44
CA GLY A 146 -27.20 -10.97 -17.81
C GLY A 146 -25.99 -11.54 -18.54
N THR A 147 -25.54 -10.85 -19.59
CA THR A 147 -24.36 -11.25 -20.39
C THR A 147 -23.04 -10.65 -19.91
N SER A 148 -23.08 -9.75 -18.93
CA SER A 148 -21.88 -9.09 -18.41
C SER A 148 -21.42 -9.72 -17.10
N LEU A 149 -20.10 -9.84 -16.94
CA LEU A 149 -19.46 -10.25 -15.72
C LEU A 149 -18.81 -9.03 -15.07
N SER A 150 -19.19 -8.74 -13.85
CA SER A 150 -18.50 -7.74 -13.04
C SER A 150 -17.68 -8.39 -11.92
N VAL A 151 -16.60 -7.75 -11.54
CA VAL A 151 -15.80 -8.15 -10.39
C VAL A 151 -15.57 -6.94 -9.49
N THR A 152 -15.81 -7.13 -8.19
CA THR A 152 -15.42 -6.17 -7.16
C THR A 152 -14.26 -6.77 -6.39
N THR A 153 -13.18 -6.01 -6.19
CA THR A 153 -12.00 -6.52 -5.50
C THR A 153 -11.74 -5.76 -4.20
N TYR A 154 -11.19 -6.47 -3.22
CA TYR A 154 -10.88 -5.91 -1.91
C TYR A 154 -9.52 -6.43 -1.42
N PRO A 155 -8.65 -5.57 -0.87
CA PRO A 155 -7.46 -6.05 -0.18
C PRO A 155 -7.86 -6.78 1.10
N VAL A 156 -7.09 -7.80 1.48
CA VAL A 156 -7.35 -8.59 2.69
C VAL A 156 -6.11 -8.73 3.56
N GLY A 157 -6.29 -8.72 4.88
CA GLY A 157 -5.32 -9.26 5.82
C GLY A 157 -5.52 -10.77 5.94
N ILE A 158 -4.44 -11.53 6.00
CA ILE A 158 -4.46 -13.01 6.02
C ILE A 158 -3.78 -13.58 7.27
N GLY A 159 -3.85 -14.89 7.45
CA GLY A 159 -3.20 -15.61 8.54
C GLY A 159 -1.68 -15.50 8.52
N THR A 160 -1.06 -15.56 9.71
CA THR A 160 0.40 -15.67 9.85
C THR A 160 0.90 -17.05 9.41
N ASP A 161 2.22 -17.21 9.27
CA ASP A 161 2.83 -18.49 8.89
C ASP A 161 2.56 -19.59 9.94
N GLU A 162 2.46 -19.22 11.23
CA GLU A 162 2.12 -20.15 12.31
C GLU A 162 0.62 -20.51 12.31
N ARG A 163 -0.24 -19.66 11.75
CA ARG A 163 -1.69 -19.83 11.67
C ARG A 163 -2.23 -19.40 10.31
N PRO A 164 -1.88 -20.15 9.26
CA PRO A 164 -2.18 -19.76 7.89
C PRO A 164 -3.67 -19.80 7.59
N THR A 165 -4.08 -18.96 6.66
CA THR A 165 -5.40 -19.05 6.04
C THR A 165 -5.42 -20.30 5.16
N PRO A 166 -6.37 -21.25 5.37
CA PRO A 166 -6.39 -22.49 4.59
C PRO A 166 -6.89 -22.25 3.17
N THR A 167 -6.25 -22.88 2.21
CA THR A 167 -6.70 -22.92 0.82
C THR A 167 -7.84 -23.94 0.61
N GLY A 168 -8.51 -23.83 -0.53
CA GLY A 168 -9.54 -24.76 -0.97
C GLY A 168 -10.95 -24.16 -1.05
N ARG A 169 -11.93 -25.03 -1.30
CA ARG A 169 -13.33 -24.65 -1.51
C ARG A 169 -14.10 -24.57 -0.20
N MET A 170 -14.84 -23.49 -0.05
CA MET A 170 -15.71 -23.20 1.08
C MET A 170 -17.00 -22.54 0.59
N HIS A 171 -17.90 -22.23 1.49
CA HIS A 171 -19.05 -21.38 1.23
C HIS A 171 -19.48 -20.63 2.49
N VAL A 172 -20.21 -19.54 2.31
CA VAL A 172 -20.77 -18.76 3.41
C VAL A 172 -21.96 -19.52 4.04
N VAL A 173 -21.88 -19.84 5.33
CA VAL A 173 -22.95 -20.55 6.05
C VAL A 173 -23.83 -19.60 6.86
N ARG A 174 -23.30 -18.46 7.29
CA ARG A 174 -24.00 -17.49 8.13
C ARG A 174 -23.39 -16.10 7.97
N LYS A 175 -24.21 -15.09 8.15
CA LYS A 175 -23.79 -13.67 8.20
C LYS A 175 -24.18 -13.09 9.57
N ALA A 176 -23.37 -12.18 10.10
CA ALA A 176 -23.72 -11.43 11.30
C ALA A 176 -23.28 -9.96 11.17
N ALA A 177 -24.26 -9.07 11.37
CA ALA A 177 -23.98 -7.66 11.65
C ALA A 177 -23.76 -7.51 13.17
N ARG A 178 -22.83 -6.64 13.56
CA ARG A 178 -22.42 -6.39 14.94
C ARG A 178 -22.17 -7.70 15.72
N PRO A 179 -21.23 -8.54 15.26
CA PRO A 179 -20.98 -9.84 15.89
C PRO A 179 -20.35 -9.68 17.27
N THR A 180 -20.73 -10.54 18.23
CA THR A 180 -19.95 -10.74 19.44
C THR A 180 -18.73 -11.61 19.09
N TRP A 181 -17.53 -11.19 19.48
CA TRP A 181 -16.35 -12.02 19.34
C TRP A 181 -16.20 -12.98 20.53
N HIS A 182 -16.30 -14.27 20.26
CA HIS A 182 -15.96 -15.31 21.22
C HIS A 182 -14.46 -15.57 21.11
N VAL A 183 -13.70 -15.23 22.15
CA VAL A 183 -12.23 -15.26 22.13
C VAL A 183 -11.75 -16.72 22.09
N PRO A 184 -11.06 -17.15 21.03
CA PRO A 184 -10.49 -18.50 20.96
C PRO A 184 -9.48 -18.71 22.07
N SER A 185 -9.44 -19.92 22.66
CA SER A 185 -8.52 -20.26 23.76
C SER A 185 -7.05 -20.08 23.40
N SER A 186 -6.68 -20.36 22.15
CA SER A 186 -5.32 -20.15 21.63
C SER A 186 -4.94 -18.66 21.65
N ILE A 187 -5.84 -17.75 21.20
CA ILE A 187 -5.59 -16.32 21.21
C ILE A 187 -5.51 -15.80 22.66
N ALA A 188 -6.43 -16.24 23.53
CA ALA A 188 -6.38 -15.88 24.94
C ALA A 188 -5.07 -16.33 25.62
N ALA A 189 -4.54 -17.49 25.24
CA ALA A 189 -3.26 -17.99 25.75
C ALA A 189 -2.08 -17.12 25.29
N ASP A 190 -2.05 -16.69 24.02
CA ASP A 190 -0.98 -15.84 23.49
C ASP A 190 -0.99 -14.44 24.09
N HIS A 191 -2.16 -13.85 24.25
CA HIS A 191 -2.29 -12.55 24.93
C HIS A 191 -1.85 -12.64 26.40
N ARG A 192 -2.18 -13.75 27.10
CA ARG A 192 -1.74 -13.96 28.49
C ARG A 192 -0.21 -14.01 28.62
N LYS A 193 0.49 -14.57 27.65
CA LYS A 193 1.99 -14.57 27.62
C LYS A 193 2.55 -13.14 27.56
N LYS A 194 1.81 -12.22 26.97
CA LYS A 194 2.16 -10.79 26.88
C LYS A 194 1.63 -9.95 28.07
N GLY A 195 1.08 -10.61 29.09
CA GLY A 195 0.48 -9.93 30.24
C GLY A 195 -0.92 -9.31 29.99
N ASP A 196 -1.54 -9.66 28.85
CA ASP A 196 -2.87 -9.20 28.49
C ASP A 196 -3.92 -10.29 28.73
N ILE A 197 -4.89 -10.02 29.60
CA ILE A 197 -5.96 -10.96 29.95
C ILE A 197 -7.22 -10.60 29.20
N LEU A 198 -7.46 -11.28 28.07
CA LEU A 198 -8.67 -11.09 27.31
C LEU A 198 -9.91 -11.66 28.02
N PRO A 199 -11.09 -11.01 27.92
CA PRO A 199 -12.35 -11.56 28.37
C PRO A 199 -12.73 -12.77 27.49
N LYS A 200 -13.66 -13.61 27.97
CA LYS A 200 -14.18 -14.75 27.18
C LYS A 200 -14.92 -14.30 25.91
N THR A 201 -15.54 -13.12 25.97
CA THR A 201 -16.29 -12.53 24.87
C THR A 201 -16.08 -11.02 24.83
N VAL A 202 -16.00 -10.46 23.61
CA VAL A 202 -15.99 -9.02 23.38
C VAL A 202 -17.30 -8.66 22.67
N PRO A 203 -18.12 -7.79 23.23
CA PRO A 203 -19.38 -7.36 22.60
C PRO A 203 -19.11 -6.53 21.34
N PRO A 204 -20.14 -6.26 20.51
CA PRO A 204 -20.03 -5.30 19.42
C PRO A 204 -19.55 -3.93 19.91
N GLY A 205 -18.63 -3.31 19.18
CA GLY A 205 -18.10 -2.00 19.52
C GLY A 205 -16.66 -1.79 19.03
N PRO A 206 -16.06 -0.64 19.35
CA PRO A 206 -14.72 -0.26 18.84
C PRO A 206 -13.61 -1.23 19.25
N GLU A 207 -13.74 -1.91 20.36
CA GLU A 207 -12.75 -2.88 20.85
C GLU A 207 -12.89 -4.26 20.19
N ASN A 208 -13.95 -4.49 19.41
CA ASN A 208 -14.19 -5.79 18.81
C ASN A 208 -13.32 -5.98 17.55
N PRO A 209 -12.38 -6.94 17.51
CA PRO A 209 -11.50 -7.15 16.39
C PRO A 209 -12.20 -7.69 15.14
N LEU A 210 -13.44 -8.17 15.24
CA LEU A 210 -14.24 -8.60 14.08
C LEU A 210 -14.86 -7.42 13.33
N GLY A 211 -14.87 -6.21 13.91
CA GLY A 211 -15.56 -5.05 13.36
C GLY A 211 -17.08 -5.24 13.32
N GLU A 212 -17.76 -4.53 12.43
CA GLU A 212 -19.22 -4.46 12.40
C GLU A 212 -19.89 -5.59 11.58
N TYR A 213 -19.14 -6.34 10.74
CA TYR A 213 -19.71 -7.36 9.86
C TYR A 213 -18.82 -8.60 9.77
N ALA A 214 -19.43 -9.79 9.73
CA ALA A 214 -18.73 -11.05 9.55
C ALA A 214 -19.52 -12.05 8.68
N LEU A 215 -18.82 -12.72 7.77
CA LEU A 215 -19.28 -13.86 6.97
C LEU A 215 -18.60 -15.12 7.53
N TYR A 216 -19.38 -16.08 7.98
CA TYR A 216 -18.89 -17.35 8.54
C TYR A 216 -18.77 -18.38 7.44
N LEU A 217 -17.64 -19.07 7.37
CA LEU A 217 -17.38 -20.11 6.38
C LEU A 217 -17.67 -21.50 6.93
N ASN A 218 -17.98 -22.45 6.05
CA ASN A 218 -18.30 -23.84 6.44
C ASN A 218 -17.11 -24.69 6.87
N LYS A 219 -15.90 -24.11 6.95
CA LYS A 219 -14.69 -24.81 7.36
C LYS A 219 -14.18 -24.23 8.69
N GLY A 220 -14.31 -24.99 9.77
CA GLY A 220 -13.81 -24.60 11.09
C GLY A 220 -14.42 -23.29 11.58
N SER A 221 -13.58 -22.45 12.18
CA SER A 221 -13.94 -21.13 12.72
C SER A 221 -13.48 -19.97 11.80
N TYR A 222 -13.24 -20.23 10.51
CA TYR A 222 -12.75 -19.19 9.60
C TYR A 222 -13.86 -18.24 9.18
N LEU A 223 -13.50 -16.98 9.12
CA LEU A 223 -14.36 -15.83 8.85
C LEU A 223 -13.76 -14.94 7.78
N ILE A 224 -14.65 -14.24 7.06
CA ILE A 224 -14.33 -13.02 6.36
C ILE A 224 -15.01 -11.90 7.15
N HIS A 225 -14.22 -10.97 7.72
CA HIS A 225 -14.76 -10.00 8.69
C HIS A 225 -14.10 -8.63 8.59
N GLY A 226 -14.68 -7.65 9.22
CA GLY A 226 -14.12 -6.31 9.36
C GLY A 226 -12.93 -6.26 10.32
N THR A 227 -12.60 -5.06 10.76
CA THR A 227 -11.50 -4.87 11.70
C THR A 227 -11.66 -3.57 12.48
N ASN A 228 -11.13 -3.54 13.68
CA ASN A 228 -10.83 -2.32 14.41
C ASN A 228 -9.36 -1.86 14.22
N LYS A 229 -8.55 -2.63 13.45
CA LYS A 229 -7.14 -2.32 13.13
C LYS A 229 -6.95 -2.19 11.61
N PRO A 230 -7.42 -1.09 10.96
CA PRO A 230 -7.40 -0.94 9.50
C PRO A 230 -5.99 -1.07 8.89
N ALA A 231 -4.96 -0.58 9.57
CA ALA A 231 -3.56 -0.70 9.13
C ALA A 231 -3.04 -2.14 9.08
N SER A 232 -3.84 -3.15 9.40
CA SER A 232 -3.49 -4.56 9.22
C SER A 232 -3.96 -5.16 7.89
N ILE A 233 -4.64 -4.39 7.05
CA ILE A 233 -5.11 -4.85 5.74
C ILE A 233 -3.95 -4.90 4.74
N GLY A 234 -3.82 -6.04 4.08
CA GLY A 234 -2.66 -6.33 3.24
C GLY A 234 -1.44 -6.82 4.02
N LEU A 235 -1.62 -7.34 5.24
CA LEU A 235 -0.56 -7.94 6.06
C LEU A 235 -0.92 -9.37 6.47
N THR A 236 0.10 -10.16 6.79
CA THR A 236 -0.01 -11.48 7.46
C THR A 236 -0.15 -11.25 8.98
N ALA A 237 -1.35 -10.97 9.44
CA ALA A 237 -1.58 -10.46 10.79
C ALA A 237 -2.79 -11.08 11.51
N THR A 238 -3.33 -12.19 11.00
CA THR A 238 -4.51 -12.84 11.59
C THR A 238 -4.20 -14.27 12.05
N ASN A 239 -5.15 -14.88 12.73
CA ASN A 239 -5.10 -16.29 13.08
C ASN A 239 -5.83 -17.17 12.04
N GLY A 240 -5.66 -16.85 10.75
CA GLY A 240 -6.22 -17.58 9.62
C GLY A 240 -7.51 -17.00 9.04
N CYS A 241 -8.18 -16.05 9.70
CA CYS A 241 -9.33 -15.36 9.14
C CYS A 241 -8.93 -14.33 8.09
N LEU A 242 -9.87 -13.97 7.22
CA LEU A 242 -9.69 -12.92 6.22
C LEU A 242 -10.27 -11.61 6.76
N ARG A 243 -9.41 -10.59 6.86
CA ARG A 243 -9.75 -9.29 7.43
C ARG A 243 -9.87 -8.24 6.33
N LEU A 244 -10.92 -7.43 6.34
CA LEU A 244 -11.17 -6.35 5.38
C LEU A 244 -11.28 -4.99 6.09
N TYR A 245 -11.07 -3.91 5.33
CA TYR A 245 -11.44 -2.57 5.80
C TYR A 245 -12.93 -2.51 6.19
N PRO A 246 -13.30 -1.67 7.18
CA PRO A 246 -14.70 -1.56 7.64
C PRO A 246 -15.69 -1.26 6.51
N GLU A 247 -15.34 -0.38 5.59
CA GLU A 247 -16.13 -0.02 4.41
C GLU A 247 -16.24 -1.16 3.41
N ASN A 248 -15.16 -1.91 3.20
CA ASN A 248 -15.13 -3.03 2.24
C ASN A 248 -15.94 -4.22 2.74
N ILE A 249 -15.83 -4.58 4.03
CA ILE A 249 -16.62 -5.68 4.59
C ILE A 249 -18.11 -5.35 4.59
N LYS A 250 -18.50 -4.08 4.76
CA LYS A 250 -19.91 -3.67 4.67
C LYS A 250 -20.44 -3.94 3.26
N ALA A 251 -19.75 -3.46 2.24
CA ALA A 251 -20.15 -3.67 0.84
C ALA A 251 -20.21 -5.17 0.48
N LEU A 252 -19.17 -5.92 0.85
CA LEU A 252 -19.12 -7.37 0.65
C LEU A 252 -20.27 -8.09 1.36
N PHE A 253 -20.56 -7.69 2.61
CA PHE A 253 -21.63 -8.27 3.42
C PHE A 253 -23.00 -8.05 2.77
N ASP A 254 -23.30 -6.85 2.31
CA ASP A 254 -24.57 -6.51 1.69
C ASP A 254 -24.79 -7.34 0.41
N ASP A 255 -23.76 -7.48 -0.40
CA ASP A 255 -23.79 -8.14 -1.72
C ASP A 255 -23.57 -9.67 -1.69
N THR A 256 -23.34 -10.29 -0.52
CA THR A 256 -23.02 -11.72 -0.42
C THR A 256 -24.15 -12.52 0.22
N PRO A 257 -24.94 -13.31 -0.50
CA PRO A 257 -25.92 -14.25 0.05
C PRO A 257 -25.26 -15.39 0.85
N VAL A 258 -26.01 -15.99 1.78
CA VAL A 258 -25.67 -17.30 2.37
C VAL A 258 -25.62 -18.34 1.23
N LYS A 259 -24.73 -19.32 1.35
CA LYS A 259 -24.36 -20.35 0.34
C LYS A 259 -23.49 -19.83 -0.80
N THR A 260 -23.10 -18.55 -0.85
CA THR A 260 -22.12 -18.05 -1.83
C THR A 260 -20.85 -18.90 -1.76
N PRO A 261 -20.38 -19.47 -2.89
CA PRO A 261 -19.14 -20.24 -2.92
C PRO A 261 -17.93 -19.32 -2.68
N VAL A 262 -16.96 -19.82 -1.91
CA VAL A 262 -15.69 -19.17 -1.61
C VAL A 262 -14.57 -20.12 -1.99
N LEU A 263 -13.67 -19.68 -2.86
CA LEU A 263 -12.46 -20.41 -3.21
C LEU A 263 -11.25 -19.62 -2.77
N ILE A 264 -10.40 -20.23 -1.97
CA ILE A 264 -9.13 -19.64 -1.51
C ILE A 264 -7.99 -20.36 -2.23
N VAL A 265 -7.19 -19.61 -2.98
CA VAL A 265 -6.03 -20.08 -3.74
C VAL A 265 -4.77 -19.35 -3.26
N ASP A 266 -3.61 -19.91 -3.59
CA ASP A 266 -2.32 -19.28 -3.37
C ASP A 266 -1.54 -19.33 -4.70
N GLN A 267 -1.59 -18.23 -5.44
CA GLN A 267 -1.03 -18.10 -6.79
C GLN A 267 -0.08 -16.91 -6.83
N PRO A 268 1.22 -17.11 -6.58
CA PRO A 268 2.20 -16.04 -6.58
C PRO A 268 2.46 -15.46 -7.98
N TYR A 269 2.20 -16.25 -9.03
CA TYR A 269 2.37 -15.82 -10.41
C TYR A 269 1.04 -15.94 -11.16
N LEU A 270 0.56 -14.82 -11.67
CA LEU A 270 -0.65 -14.75 -12.47
C LEU A 270 -0.29 -14.39 -13.92
N VAL A 271 -0.86 -15.13 -14.88
CA VAL A 271 -0.68 -14.88 -16.32
C VAL A 271 -2.06 -14.70 -16.92
N GLY A 272 -2.25 -13.58 -17.60
CA GLY A 272 -3.51 -13.21 -18.21
C GLY A 272 -3.34 -12.38 -19.48
N GLN A 273 -4.41 -12.24 -20.24
CA GLN A 273 -4.38 -11.46 -21.48
C GLN A 273 -5.42 -10.34 -21.47
N ARG A 274 -5.07 -9.25 -22.17
CA ARG A 274 -5.97 -8.15 -22.50
C ARG A 274 -5.61 -7.57 -23.87
N ASN A 275 -6.58 -7.44 -24.77
CA ASN A 275 -6.39 -6.94 -26.13
C ASN A 275 -5.28 -7.68 -26.92
N GLY A 276 -5.16 -9.00 -26.74
CA GLY A 276 -4.12 -9.82 -27.39
C GLY A 276 -2.71 -9.65 -26.82
N VAL A 277 -2.54 -8.88 -25.75
CA VAL A 277 -1.28 -8.71 -25.01
C VAL A 277 -1.26 -9.65 -23.83
N LEU A 278 -0.16 -10.39 -23.66
CA LEU A 278 0.06 -11.28 -22.53
C LEU A 278 0.77 -10.53 -21.41
N TYR A 279 0.23 -10.66 -20.19
CA TYR A 279 0.75 -10.03 -18.98
C TYR A 279 1.18 -11.07 -17.95
N LEU A 280 2.19 -10.73 -17.17
CA LEU A 280 2.61 -11.44 -15.97
C LEU A 280 2.51 -10.50 -14.77
N GLU A 281 1.92 -11.00 -13.69
CA GLU A 281 1.88 -10.36 -12.38
C GLU A 281 2.56 -11.29 -11.37
N ALA A 282 3.45 -10.76 -10.54
CA ALA A 282 4.20 -11.54 -9.56
C ALA A 282 4.06 -10.95 -8.15
N HIS A 283 3.87 -11.82 -7.15
CA HIS A 283 3.72 -11.51 -5.74
C HIS A 283 4.66 -12.33 -4.88
N GLY A 284 5.31 -11.68 -3.91
CA GLY A 284 6.20 -12.33 -2.96
C GLY A 284 7.59 -12.65 -3.51
N PRO A 285 8.58 -12.87 -2.64
CA PRO A 285 9.90 -13.30 -3.06
C PRO A 285 9.84 -14.71 -3.65
N ALA A 286 10.74 -14.99 -4.59
CA ALA A 286 11.00 -16.35 -5.05
C ALA A 286 11.84 -17.07 -3.99
N ASP A 287 11.22 -17.56 -2.92
CA ASP A 287 11.85 -18.45 -1.93
C ASP A 287 11.87 -19.90 -2.43
N GLU A 288 12.34 -20.84 -1.60
CA GLU A 288 12.41 -22.26 -1.98
C GLU A 288 11.02 -22.84 -2.33
N SER A 289 9.93 -22.35 -1.74
CA SER A 289 8.56 -22.71 -2.13
C SER A 289 8.18 -22.10 -3.48
N GLY A 290 8.73 -20.97 -3.85
CA GLY A 290 8.56 -20.29 -5.14
C GLY A 290 9.24 -21.02 -6.30
N ALA A 291 10.22 -21.90 -6.08
CA ALA A 291 10.89 -22.61 -7.15
C ALA A 291 9.93 -23.50 -7.94
N LEU A 292 9.06 -24.25 -7.27
CA LEU A 292 8.05 -25.10 -7.91
C LEU A 292 7.01 -24.27 -8.68
N GLU A 293 6.55 -23.16 -8.11
CA GLU A 293 5.60 -22.27 -8.76
C GLU A 293 6.24 -21.57 -9.97
N SER A 294 7.52 -21.20 -9.88
CA SER A 294 8.31 -20.68 -11.01
C SER A 294 8.43 -21.69 -12.15
N GLU A 295 8.66 -22.97 -11.85
CA GLU A 295 8.70 -24.04 -12.86
C GLU A 295 7.34 -24.20 -13.56
N LYS A 296 6.24 -24.20 -12.78
CA LYS A 296 4.87 -24.25 -13.34
C LYS A 296 4.60 -23.05 -14.24
N LEU A 297 4.99 -21.84 -13.82
CA LEU A 297 4.90 -20.63 -14.62
C LEU A 297 5.65 -20.78 -15.94
N HIS A 298 6.93 -21.18 -15.90
CA HIS A 298 7.75 -21.31 -17.11
C HIS A 298 7.16 -22.35 -18.07
N LYS A 299 6.63 -23.47 -17.56
CA LYS A 299 5.94 -24.48 -18.38
C LYS A 299 4.68 -23.90 -19.05
N LYS A 300 3.86 -23.15 -18.30
CA LYS A 300 2.66 -22.45 -18.82
C LYS A 300 3.05 -21.43 -19.90
N LEU A 301 4.06 -20.61 -19.66
CA LEU A 301 4.51 -19.59 -20.61
C LEU A 301 5.05 -20.20 -21.91
N ARG A 302 5.86 -21.28 -21.86
CA ARG A 302 6.34 -21.99 -23.06
C ARG A 302 5.19 -22.58 -23.89
N ALA A 303 4.15 -23.08 -23.24
CA ALA A 303 2.96 -23.57 -23.95
C ALA A 303 2.22 -22.44 -24.68
N ILE A 304 2.07 -21.28 -24.02
CA ILE A 304 1.45 -20.07 -24.61
C ILE A 304 2.29 -19.56 -25.79
N GLU A 305 3.62 -19.44 -25.62
CA GLU A 305 4.55 -19.00 -26.66
C GLU A 305 4.42 -19.85 -27.93
N LYS A 306 4.37 -21.17 -27.75
CA LYS A 306 4.18 -22.11 -28.86
C LYS A 306 2.80 -21.95 -29.54
N GLN A 307 1.73 -21.77 -28.76
CA GLN A 307 0.37 -21.64 -29.26
C GLN A 307 0.14 -20.29 -29.96
N ALA A 308 0.66 -19.22 -29.41
CA ALA A 308 0.49 -17.86 -29.95
C ALA A 308 1.41 -17.59 -31.15
N ALA A 309 2.42 -18.42 -31.40
CA ALA A 309 3.50 -18.21 -32.39
C ALA A 309 4.15 -16.82 -32.21
N ARG A 310 4.28 -16.35 -30.96
CA ARG A 310 4.82 -15.04 -30.60
C ARG A 310 5.81 -15.22 -29.44
N ALA A 311 7.02 -14.66 -29.59
CA ALA A 311 8.10 -14.80 -28.64
C ALA A 311 7.80 -14.07 -27.32
N ILE A 312 8.19 -14.70 -26.22
CA ILE A 312 8.13 -14.13 -24.86
C ILE A 312 9.48 -13.53 -24.52
N ASP A 313 9.47 -12.31 -23.95
CA ASP A 313 10.64 -11.68 -23.37
C ASP A 313 10.99 -12.35 -22.03
N TRP A 314 11.76 -13.43 -22.11
CA TRP A 314 12.20 -14.20 -20.94
C TRP A 314 13.08 -13.42 -19.96
N LYS A 315 13.76 -12.35 -20.43
CA LYS A 315 14.50 -11.44 -19.55
C LYS A 315 13.52 -10.66 -18.69
N LYS A 316 12.48 -10.10 -19.29
CA LYS A 316 11.41 -9.39 -18.59
C LYS A 316 10.65 -10.29 -17.63
N VAL A 317 10.37 -11.54 -18.01
CA VAL A 317 9.75 -12.52 -17.09
C VAL A 317 10.57 -12.66 -15.81
N LYS A 318 11.90 -12.83 -15.92
CA LYS A 318 12.79 -12.91 -14.76
C LYS A 318 12.81 -11.64 -13.92
N GLU A 319 12.80 -10.46 -14.57
CA GLU A 319 12.74 -9.17 -13.89
C GLU A 319 11.44 -9.03 -13.09
N VAL A 320 10.29 -9.34 -13.69
CA VAL A 320 8.98 -9.29 -13.02
C VAL A 320 8.92 -10.24 -11.82
N GLN A 321 9.46 -11.47 -11.97
CA GLN A 321 9.53 -12.43 -10.86
C GLN A 321 10.42 -11.92 -9.73
N ALA A 322 11.57 -11.34 -10.04
CA ALA A 322 12.53 -10.84 -9.05
C ALA A 322 12.02 -9.58 -8.32
N GLU A 323 11.37 -8.67 -9.04
CA GLU A 323 10.84 -7.44 -8.46
C GLU A 323 9.55 -7.69 -7.64
N ALA A 324 8.71 -8.63 -8.07
CA ALA A 324 7.46 -9.03 -7.42
C ALA A 324 6.58 -7.84 -6.98
N ARG A 325 6.40 -6.85 -7.88
CA ARG A 325 5.73 -5.57 -7.58
C ARG A 325 4.20 -5.67 -7.55
N GLY A 326 3.61 -6.83 -7.87
CA GLY A 326 2.16 -7.00 -7.91
C GLY A 326 1.47 -6.15 -8.97
N ILE A 327 2.15 -5.82 -10.06
CA ILE A 327 1.63 -5.03 -11.19
C ILE A 327 1.70 -5.88 -12.45
N PRO A 328 0.61 -6.01 -13.24
CA PRO A 328 0.64 -6.70 -14.52
C PRO A 328 1.60 -6.03 -15.51
N VAL A 329 2.57 -6.78 -16.02
CA VAL A 329 3.58 -6.31 -16.97
C VAL A 329 3.46 -7.07 -18.28
N PRO A 330 3.42 -6.39 -19.45
CA PRO A 330 3.43 -7.07 -20.77
C PRO A 330 4.73 -7.85 -20.95
N ILE A 331 4.62 -9.11 -21.39
CA ILE A 331 5.77 -10.03 -21.51
C ILE A 331 5.98 -10.62 -22.90
N PHE A 332 5.22 -10.24 -23.93
CA PHE A 332 5.62 -10.55 -25.29
C PHE A 332 6.76 -9.63 -25.73
N GLU A 333 7.65 -10.13 -26.61
CA GLU A 333 8.62 -9.28 -27.27
C GLU A 333 7.89 -8.18 -28.05
N SER A 334 8.34 -6.94 -27.87
CA SER A 334 7.64 -5.75 -28.34
C SER A 334 7.59 -5.69 -29.88
N GLY A 335 6.38 -5.80 -30.43
CA GLY A 335 6.05 -5.36 -31.77
C GLY A 335 5.36 -4.00 -31.70
N ARG A 336 6.12 -2.91 -31.79
CA ARG A 336 5.64 -1.52 -31.97
C ARG A 336 4.64 -0.95 -30.97
N GLY A 337 5.13 -0.14 -30.02
CA GLY A 337 4.53 1.12 -29.50
C GLY A 337 3.26 1.05 -28.64
N THR A 338 2.22 0.40 -29.07
CA THR A 338 0.88 0.45 -28.46
C THR A 338 0.74 -0.36 -27.17
N GLU A 339 1.54 -1.41 -26.99
CA GLU A 339 1.47 -2.28 -25.81
C GLU A 339 2.06 -1.64 -24.56
N MET A 340 3.10 -0.82 -24.73
CA MET A 340 3.70 -0.05 -23.62
C MET A 340 2.79 1.09 -23.15
N GLU A 341 1.94 1.63 -24.01
CA GLU A 341 1.05 2.74 -23.67
C GLU A 341 -0.11 2.30 -22.78
N ALA A 342 -0.65 1.10 -23.02
CA ALA A 342 -1.72 0.53 -22.19
C ALA A 342 -1.28 0.17 -20.75
N ALA A 343 0.02 0.00 -20.52
CA ALA A 343 0.59 -0.29 -19.21
C ALA A 343 1.11 0.96 -18.45
N LYS A 344 1.07 2.14 -19.07
CA LYS A 344 1.49 3.37 -18.40
C LYS A 344 0.48 3.78 -17.33
N PRO A 345 0.95 4.15 -16.13
CA PRO A 345 0.08 4.68 -15.08
C PRO A 345 -0.49 6.04 -15.50
N VAL A 346 -1.76 6.30 -15.19
CA VAL A 346 -2.38 7.61 -15.34
C VAL A 346 -2.11 8.48 -14.11
N GLU A 347 -1.84 9.77 -14.30
CA GLU A 347 -1.74 10.72 -13.19
C GLU A 347 -3.14 10.98 -12.62
N VAL A 348 -3.27 10.95 -11.29
CA VAL A 348 -4.51 11.23 -10.56
C VAL A 348 -4.27 12.37 -9.59
N GLU A 349 -5.20 13.30 -9.53
CA GLU A 349 -5.20 14.36 -8.53
C GLU A 349 -5.25 13.74 -7.12
N HIS A 350 -4.49 14.33 -6.20
CA HIS A 350 -4.58 13.94 -4.80
C HIS A 350 -5.99 14.27 -4.28
N PRO A 351 -6.67 13.34 -3.59
CA PRO A 351 -7.97 13.61 -2.99
C PRO A 351 -7.87 14.73 -1.94
N GLU A 352 -8.84 15.65 -1.90
CA GLU A 352 -8.89 16.71 -0.88
C GLU A 352 -8.85 16.13 0.57
N THR A 353 -9.43 14.95 0.74
CA THR A 353 -9.45 14.24 2.03
C THR A 353 -9.25 12.75 1.80
N LEU A 354 -8.24 12.17 2.42
CA LEU A 354 -8.02 10.73 2.39
C LEU A 354 -9.00 10.00 3.30
N TYR A 355 -9.74 9.06 2.75
CA TYR A 355 -10.70 8.26 3.49
C TYR A 355 -10.01 7.46 4.60
N GLY A 356 -10.49 7.65 5.83
CA GLY A 356 -10.00 6.90 6.99
C GLY A 356 -8.61 7.29 7.48
N LYS A 357 -8.05 8.42 7.02
CA LYS A 357 -6.85 9.02 7.60
C LYS A 357 -7.14 9.37 9.07
N PRO A 358 -6.26 9.00 10.02
CA PRO A 358 -6.47 9.25 11.44
C PRO A 358 -6.57 10.74 11.75
N GLU A 359 -7.66 11.15 12.41
CA GLU A 359 -7.78 12.51 12.94
C GLU A 359 -6.99 12.65 14.24
N ILE A 360 -6.17 13.69 14.34
CA ILE A 360 -5.40 13.98 15.54
C ILE A 360 -6.05 15.17 16.25
N PRO A 361 -6.76 14.95 17.40
CA PRO A 361 -7.46 16.01 18.11
C PRO A 361 -6.51 17.13 18.56
N ALA A 362 -7.00 18.37 18.63
CA ALA A 362 -6.22 19.46 19.18
C ALA A 362 -5.74 19.18 20.62
N LEU A 363 -4.61 19.77 21.00
CA LEU A 363 -4.13 19.69 22.39
C LEU A 363 -5.15 20.32 23.34
N LYS A 364 -5.29 19.73 24.52
CA LYS A 364 -6.13 20.25 25.61
C LYS A 364 -5.25 20.54 26.82
N LEU A 365 -5.45 21.70 27.42
CA LEU A 365 -4.90 22.03 28.72
C LEU A 365 -5.37 21.05 29.77
N HIS A 366 -5.08 20.63 30.72
CA HIS A 366 -5.65 19.74 31.75
C HIS A 366 -6.09 18.32 31.25
N ALA A 367 -5.53 17.86 30.11
CA ALA A 367 -5.72 16.50 29.65
C ALA A 367 -4.56 15.60 30.08
N TRP A 368 -4.81 14.29 30.09
CA TRP A 368 -3.79 13.28 30.29
C TRP A 368 -3.08 12.95 28.97
N TYR A 369 -1.80 12.63 29.05
CA TYR A 369 -0.99 12.27 27.91
C TYR A 369 -0.11 11.06 28.21
N VAL A 370 0.48 10.47 27.18
CA VAL A 370 1.51 9.43 27.30
C VAL A 370 2.73 9.85 26.49
N LEU A 371 3.89 9.99 27.14
CA LEU A 371 5.17 10.09 26.45
C LEU A 371 5.53 8.71 25.93
N ALA A 372 5.37 8.51 24.63
CA ALA A 372 5.63 7.24 23.96
C ALA A 372 7.13 7.08 23.64
N ALA A 373 7.83 8.17 23.26
CA ALA A 373 9.26 8.14 22.98
C ALA A 373 9.89 9.53 23.13
N ASP A 374 11.21 9.56 23.38
CA ASP A 374 12.06 10.74 23.30
C ASP A 374 13.31 10.34 22.50
N VAL A 375 13.39 10.77 21.24
CA VAL A 375 14.40 10.34 20.26
C VAL A 375 15.12 11.55 19.67
N ARG A 376 16.34 11.34 19.15
CA ARG A 376 17.12 12.44 18.55
C ARG A 376 16.80 12.65 17.07
N ASP A 377 16.32 11.64 16.38
CA ASP A 377 16.00 11.71 14.95
C ASP A 377 14.54 12.13 14.74
N ARG A 378 14.35 13.21 13.95
CA ARG A 378 13.02 13.75 13.64
C ARG A 378 12.19 12.81 12.79
N ILE A 379 12.82 12.08 11.85
CA ILE A 379 12.12 11.16 10.97
C ILE A 379 11.66 9.95 11.77
N GLU A 380 12.50 9.44 12.66
CA GLU A 380 12.13 8.37 13.59
C GLU A 380 10.94 8.78 14.47
N ALA A 381 10.95 9.98 15.05
CA ALA A 381 9.83 10.51 15.85
C ALA A 381 8.53 10.58 15.02
N ARG A 382 8.60 11.10 13.79
CA ARG A 382 7.44 11.16 12.88
C ARG A 382 6.93 9.77 12.52
N ARG A 383 7.83 8.83 12.25
CA ARG A 383 7.48 7.43 11.95
C ARG A 383 6.76 6.77 13.12
N LEU A 384 7.27 6.93 14.34
CA LEU A 384 6.61 6.42 15.55
C LEU A 384 5.23 7.04 15.75
N ALA A 385 5.10 8.35 15.61
CA ALA A 385 3.80 9.02 15.72
C ALA A 385 2.81 8.51 14.65
N ALA A 386 3.26 8.33 13.41
CA ALA A 386 2.43 7.78 12.33
C ALA A 386 1.97 6.35 12.65
N ILE A 387 2.87 5.46 13.09
CA ILE A 387 2.54 4.09 13.49
C ILE A 387 1.53 4.08 14.64
N ILE A 388 1.70 4.92 15.64
CA ILE A 388 0.79 5.02 16.80
C ILE A 388 -0.59 5.51 16.36
N ASN A 389 -0.65 6.52 15.48
CA ASN A 389 -1.91 7.05 14.95
C ASN A 389 -2.74 6.00 14.19
N HIS A 390 -2.08 5.00 13.58
CA HIS A 390 -2.74 3.94 12.82
C HIS A 390 -3.07 2.70 13.66
N GLN A 391 -2.84 2.74 14.98
CA GLN A 391 -3.31 1.67 15.85
C GLN A 391 -4.84 1.66 15.93
N GLY A 392 -5.41 0.50 16.15
CA GLY A 392 -6.85 0.34 16.36
C GLY A 392 -7.19 -0.32 17.70
N PRO A 393 -8.08 0.25 18.48
CA PRO A 393 -8.66 1.60 18.39
C PRO A 393 -7.60 2.70 18.37
N GLN A 394 -7.90 3.81 17.71
CA GLN A 394 -6.92 4.88 17.47
C GLN A 394 -6.33 5.42 18.77
N ILE A 395 -5.00 5.62 18.75
CA ILE A 395 -4.25 6.35 19.77
C ILE A 395 -3.67 7.59 19.09
N PRO A 396 -4.25 8.79 19.28
CA PRO A 396 -3.73 9.98 18.63
C PRO A 396 -2.35 10.34 19.18
N ALA A 397 -1.38 10.60 18.29
CA ALA A 397 -0.01 10.93 18.65
C ALA A 397 0.57 12.04 17.78
N ARG A 398 1.49 12.81 18.32
CA ARG A 398 2.20 13.88 17.63
C ARG A 398 3.61 14.06 18.13
N VAL A 399 4.42 14.76 17.33
CA VAL A 399 5.82 15.05 17.63
C VAL A 399 5.97 16.48 18.17
N PHE A 400 6.74 16.62 19.26
CA PHE A 400 7.16 17.89 19.82
C PHE A 400 8.68 18.00 19.79
N GLU A 401 9.18 19.11 19.30
CA GLU A 401 10.62 19.43 19.36
C GLU A 401 10.98 19.97 20.73
N LYS A 402 12.05 19.45 21.33
CA LYS A 402 12.57 19.90 22.63
C LYS A 402 14.10 19.92 22.60
N SER A 403 14.66 21.11 22.52
CA SER A 403 16.13 21.33 22.51
C SER A 403 16.83 20.45 21.45
N GLU A 404 17.39 19.31 21.85
CA GLU A 404 18.14 18.39 20.98
C GLU A 404 17.41 17.05 20.75
N SER A 405 16.12 16.96 21.09
CA SER A 405 15.33 15.73 20.93
C SER A 405 13.91 15.99 20.42
N TYR A 406 13.27 14.94 19.99
CA TYR A 406 11.89 14.92 19.50
C TYR A 406 11.08 13.97 20.37
N ARG A 407 10.03 14.50 21.02
CA ARG A 407 9.13 13.72 21.87
C ARG A 407 7.91 13.30 21.10
N VAL A 408 7.58 12.03 21.16
CA VAL A 408 6.32 11.48 20.64
C VAL A 408 5.36 11.39 21.82
N ILE A 409 4.26 12.17 21.74
CA ILE A 409 3.26 12.27 22.79
C ILE A 409 1.92 11.82 22.26
N ALA A 410 1.34 10.80 22.91
CA ALA A 410 0.00 10.29 22.64
C ALA A 410 -1.04 10.98 23.52
N GLY A 411 -2.25 11.19 23.01
CA GLY A 411 -3.34 11.92 23.63
C GLY A 411 -3.80 13.13 22.81
N PRO A 412 -4.76 13.92 23.33
CA PRO A 412 -5.23 14.00 24.73
C PRO A 412 -6.15 12.85 25.14
N PHE A 413 -6.05 12.42 26.40
CA PHE A 413 -6.97 11.50 27.04
C PHE A 413 -7.81 12.23 28.10
N ASN A 414 -9.03 11.78 28.33
CA ASN A 414 -9.95 12.47 29.23
C ASN A 414 -9.60 12.24 30.72
N ASP A 415 -9.05 11.07 31.03
CA ASP A 415 -8.67 10.69 32.39
C ASP A 415 -7.42 9.79 32.44
N GLY A 416 -6.92 9.54 33.64
CA GLY A 416 -5.74 8.70 33.84
C GLY A 416 -5.97 7.22 33.56
N GLY A 417 -7.20 6.75 33.53
CA GLY A 417 -7.57 5.39 33.15
C GLY A 417 -7.35 5.16 31.65
N GLU A 418 -7.89 6.06 30.82
CA GLU A 418 -7.65 6.06 29.36
C GLU A 418 -6.17 6.16 29.01
N ALA A 419 -5.43 7.03 29.67
CA ALA A 419 -3.98 7.18 29.44
C ALA A 419 -3.20 5.90 29.81
N LYS A 420 -3.53 5.24 30.92
CA LYS A 420 -2.92 3.98 31.34
C LYS A 420 -3.25 2.84 30.37
N GLU A 421 -4.50 2.78 29.91
CA GLU A 421 -4.89 1.77 28.90
C GLU A 421 -4.20 2.00 27.57
N ALA A 422 -4.06 3.26 27.13
CA ALA A 422 -3.27 3.60 25.94
C ALA A 422 -1.79 3.19 26.10
N ALA A 423 -1.16 3.49 27.24
CA ALA A 423 0.21 3.07 27.53
C ALA A 423 0.36 1.54 27.53
N LYS A 424 -0.59 0.82 28.12
CA LYS A 424 -0.63 -0.65 28.09
C LYS A 424 -0.74 -1.20 26.67
N ARG A 425 -1.58 -0.61 25.81
CA ARG A 425 -1.72 -1.01 24.41
C ARG A 425 -0.45 -0.71 23.60
N LEU A 426 0.19 0.44 23.82
CA LEU A 426 1.49 0.75 23.22
C LEU A 426 2.55 -0.31 23.58
N LYS A 427 2.56 -0.80 24.82
CA LYS A 427 3.46 -1.87 25.25
C LYS A 427 3.14 -3.20 24.60
N ILE A 428 1.87 -3.60 24.53
CA ILE A 428 1.46 -4.90 23.99
C ILE A 428 1.59 -4.98 22.48
N ASP A 429 1.13 -3.93 21.78
CA ASP A 429 1.03 -3.91 20.32
C ASP A 429 2.33 -3.45 19.63
N LEU A 430 3.13 -2.57 20.27
CA LEU A 430 4.30 -1.91 19.68
C LEU A 430 5.60 -2.06 20.50
N GLU A 431 5.54 -2.71 21.66
CA GLU A 431 6.67 -2.85 22.61
C GLU A 431 7.21 -1.51 23.12
N ILE A 432 6.38 -0.46 23.12
CA ILE A 432 6.73 0.89 23.58
C ILE A 432 6.35 1.05 25.05
N ASP A 433 7.33 1.35 25.92
CA ASP A 433 7.12 1.65 27.34
C ASP A 433 6.71 3.12 27.51
N GLY A 434 5.43 3.42 27.39
CA GLY A 434 4.88 4.76 27.51
C GLY A 434 4.83 5.24 28.96
N ILE A 435 5.21 6.50 29.20
CA ILE A 435 5.15 7.17 30.51
C ILE A 435 3.90 8.05 30.54
N VAL A 436 3.00 7.80 31.49
CA VAL A 436 1.79 8.62 31.67
C VAL A 436 2.16 9.98 32.22
N ILE A 437 1.66 11.04 31.60
CA ILE A 437 1.84 12.45 32.01
C ILE A 437 0.50 12.94 32.55
N GLU A 438 0.50 13.33 33.83
CA GLU A 438 -0.66 13.94 34.49
C GLU A 438 -0.82 15.41 34.06
N PRO A 439 -2.05 15.94 34.01
CA PRO A 439 -2.28 17.35 33.81
C PRO A 439 -1.68 18.16 34.97
N ASP A 440 -1.10 19.32 34.66
CA ASP A 440 -0.62 20.24 35.67
C ASP A 440 -1.78 20.68 36.59
N LYS A 441 -1.59 20.50 37.91
CA LYS A 441 -2.57 20.87 38.93
C LYS A 441 -2.60 22.38 39.20
N ASN A 442 -1.60 23.12 38.68
CA ASN A 442 -1.41 24.55 38.83
C ASN A 442 -1.32 25.19 37.44
N GLY A 443 -2.48 25.53 36.89
CA GLY A 443 -2.59 26.35 35.69
C GLY A 443 -2.85 27.80 36.00
#